data_cfd20e51fa971f5339b622334e953da2
#
_entry.id   cfd20e51fa971f5339b622334e953da2
#
_cell.length_a   1.000
_cell.length_b   1.000
_cell.length_c   1.000
_cell.angle_alpha   90.00
_cell.angle_beta   90.00
_cell.angle_gamma   90.00
#
_symmetry.space_group_name_H-M   'P 1'
#
loop_
_entity.id
_entity.type
_entity.pdbx_description
1 polymer ?
#
loop_
_entity_poly.entity_id
_entity_poly.type
_entity_poly.pdbx_seq_one_letter_code
_entity_poly.pdbx_strand_id
1 'polypeptide(L)'
;MYPMYSKGKNHLNPLDGVEVFFHTQYEQKGLGHAIMMAKDKIQGPFLVLLGDNILTTNHSALTEFKPSTVSKELVERYNATQQPCASVYDVGIDRVSNYGIVSMQDGSITSLVEKPTSADAPSTFALCGRYLYAADTFDLLEQYSVEEYGELQSIELLRHWMRQGELGAHLLDASVAWYDSGLPLEWLKSQIDHALRRPEYAQQLRQWLDERMD
;
A
#
# COMPACT_ATOMS: atom_id res chain seq x y z
N MET A 1 24.45 15.92 -4.09
CA MET A 1 23.65 17.12 -4.48
C MET A 1 22.85 16.72 -5.71
N TYR A 2 21.58 16.36 -5.55
CA TYR A 2 20.71 15.97 -6.69
C TYR A 2 20.31 17.25 -7.46
N PRO A 3 20.30 17.25 -8.80
CA PRO A 3 19.93 18.42 -9.56
C PRO A 3 18.45 18.75 -9.29
N MET A 4 18.20 19.98 -8.86
CA MET A 4 16.85 20.52 -8.77
C MET A 4 16.21 20.46 -10.15
N TYR A 5 15.00 19.89 -10.22
CA TYR A 5 14.17 19.88 -11.43
C TYR A 5 14.03 21.31 -11.96
N SER A 6 14.44 21.53 -13.19
CA SER A 6 14.24 22.79 -13.90
C SER A 6 12.74 23.05 -14.00
N LYS A 7 12.30 24.24 -13.63
CA LYS A 7 10.92 24.72 -13.77
C LYS A 7 10.50 24.75 -15.25
N GLY A 8 10.00 23.61 -15.75
CA GLY A 8 9.20 23.54 -16.95
C GLY A 8 7.82 24.13 -16.65
N LYS A 9 7.37 25.07 -17.46
CA LYS A 9 6.05 25.72 -17.35
C LYS A 9 4.94 24.66 -17.40
N ASN A 10 3.98 24.73 -16.46
CA ASN A 10 2.71 24.01 -16.38
C ASN A 10 2.68 22.61 -15.81
N HIS A 11 3.55 22.21 -14.90
CA HIS A 11 3.23 21.08 -14.02
C HIS A 11 2.68 21.63 -12.72
N LEU A 12 1.42 21.26 -12.39
CA LEU A 12 0.89 21.40 -11.03
C LEU A 12 1.93 20.74 -10.11
N ASN A 13 2.49 21.50 -9.18
CA ASN A 13 3.30 20.91 -8.14
C ASN A 13 2.37 20.03 -7.30
N PRO A 14 2.56 18.71 -7.26
CA PRO A 14 1.64 17.82 -6.53
C PRO A 14 1.62 18.09 -5.02
N LEU A 15 2.57 18.91 -4.53
CA LEU A 15 2.65 19.33 -3.13
C LEU A 15 2.10 20.74 -2.88
N ASP A 16 1.52 21.42 -3.91
CA ASP A 16 0.89 22.72 -3.69
C ASP A 16 -0.30 22.57 -2.74
N GLY A 17 -0.26 23.31 -1.62
CA GLY A 17 -1.25 23.23 -0.57
C GLY A 17 -1.11 22.04 0.39
N VAL A 18 -0.03 21.25 0.28
CA VAL A 18 0.29 20.14 1.18
C VAL A 18 1.42 20.55 2.13
N GLU A 19 1.20 20.39 3.43
CA GLU A 19 2.25 20.50 4.43
C GLU A 19 2.96 19.16 4.61
N VAL A 20 4.29 19.14 4.53
CA VAL A 20 5.09 17.92 4.58
C VAL A 20 5.98 17.94 5.82
N PHE A 21 5.88 16.89 6.63
CA PHE A 21 6.72 16.66 7.80
C PHE A 21 7.59 15.41 7.57
N PHE A 22 8.86 15.49 7.98
CA PHE A 22 9.79 14.37 7.94
C PHE A 22 10.06 13.89 9.35
N HIS A 23 9.77 12.61 9.60
CA HIS A 23 10.05 11.94 10.86
C HIS A 23 11.09 10.84 10.64
N THR A 24 12.11 10.79 11.47
CA THR A 24 13.17 9.79 11.37
C THR A 24 12.95 8.68 12.38
N GLN A 25 12.87 7.47 11.90
CA GLN A 25 12.92 6.27 12.74
C GLN A 25 14.39 5.86 12.90
N TYR A 26 15.01 6.16 14.04
CA TYR A 26 16.42 5.86 14.29
C TYR A 26 16.68 4.38 14.58
N GLU A 27 15.71 3.67 15.10
CA GLU A 27 15.77 2.23 15.40
C GLU A 27 14.67 1.51 14.65
N GLN A 28 15.02 0.43 13.96
CA GLN A 28 14.05 -0.37 13.19
C GLN A 28 13.23 -1.26 14.14
N LYS A 29 12.15 -0.72 14.69
CA LYS A 29 11.25 -1.39 15.62
C LYS A 29 9.87 -1.70 15.00
N GLY A 30 9.84 -1.96 13.70
CA GLY A 30 8.63 -2.29 12.95
C GLY A 30 7.84 -1.08 12.43
N LEU A 31 6.82 -1.38 11.61
CA LEU A 31 5.97 -0.37 10.95
C LEU A 31 5.13 0.43 11.95
N GLY A 32 4.59 -0.22 13.00
CA GLY A 32 3.85 0.48 14.05
C GLY A 32 4.70 1.54 14.74
N HIS A 33 5.98 1.26 14.99
CA HIS A 33 6.90 2.24 15.55
C HIS A 33 7.18 3.40 14.57
N ALA A 34 7.28 3.14 13.27
CA ALA A 34 7.41 4.22 12.27
C ALA A 34 6.17 5.14 12.26
N ILE A 35 4.98 4.57 12.39
CA ILE A 35 3.71 5.32 12.52
C ILE A 35 3.71 6.17 13.79
N MET A 36 4.18 5.63 14.92
CA MET A 36 4.29 6.35 16.20
C MET A 36 5.16 7.62 16.10
N MET A 37 6.15 7.66 15.21
CA MET A 37 6.98 8.86 15.01
C MET A 37 6.20 10.07 14.51
N ALA A 38 5.02 9.88 13.95
CA ALA A 38 4.16 10.95 13.45
C ALA A 38 3.02 11.35 14.42
N LYS A 39 2.96 10.75 15.63
CA LYS A 39 1.86 10.93 16.59
C LYS A 39 1.53 12.40 16.86
N ASP A 40 2.54 13.26 17.00
CA ASP A 40 2.40 14.68 17.32
C ASP A 40 1.77 15.52 16.18
N LYS A 41 1.69 14.97 14.97
CA LYS A 41 1.16 15.62 13.76
C LYS A 41 -0.20 15.13 13.33
N ILE A 42 -0.65 14.02 13.86
CA ILE A 42 -1.87 13.36 13.40
C ILE A 42 -2.97 13.52 14.45
N GLN A 43 -4.12 13.97 14.01
CA GLN A 43 -5.35 14.05 14.81
C GLN A 43 -6.49 13.36 14.06
N GLY A 44 -7.16 12.40 14.71
CA GLY A 44 -8.25 11.65 14.11
C GLY A 44 -7.79 10.53 13.16
N PRO A 45 -8.67 10.02 12.30
CA PRO A 45 -8.35 8.97 11.35
C PRO A 45 -7.37 9.44 10.28
N PHE A 46 -6.53 8.52 9.77
CA PHE A 46 -5.50 8.86 8.79
C PHE A 46 -5.20 7.70 7.85
N LEU A 47 -4.64 8.04 6.68
CA LEU A 47 -4.16 7.08 5.71
C LEU A 47 -2.71 6.67 5.99
N VAL A 48 -2.42 5.38 5.89
CA VAL A 48 -1.07 4.83 5.84
C VAL A 48 -0.81 4.30 4.44
N LEU A 49 0.23 4.80 3.80
CA LEU A 49 0.64 4.41 2.46
C LEU A 49 2.08 3.89 2.52
N LEU A 50 2.26 2.59 2.27
CA LEU A 50 3.59 2.02 2.19
C LEU A 50 4.26 2.49 0.90
N GLY A 51 5.46 3.04 1.01
CA GLY A 51 6.16 3.71 -0.08
C GLY A 51 6.65 2.78 -1.19
N ASP A 52 6.80 1.50 -0.90
CA ASP A 52 7.16 0.44 -1.83
C ASP A 52 5.96 -0.14 -2.61
N ASN A 53 4.73 0.23 -2.24
CA ASN A 53 3.51 -0.24 -2.87
C ASN A 53 2.91 0.83 -3.79
N ILE A 54 2.92 0.57 -5.09
CA ILE A 54 2.34 1.44 -6.12
C ILE A 54 1.04 0.81 -6.61
N LEU A 55 -0.06 1.57 -6.49
CA LEU A 55 -1.38 1.20 -6.99
C LEU A 55 -1.79 2.19 -8.07
N THR A 56 -2.10 1.70 -9.27
CA THR A 56 -2.49 2.56 -10.38
C THR A 56 -3.60 1.93 -11.21
N THR A 57 -4.60 2.71 -11.55
CA THR A 57 -5.69 2.33 -12.46
C THR A 57 -5.37 2.67 -13.91
N ASN A 58 -4.45 3.61 -14.13
CA ASN A 58 -4.07 4.07 -15.45
C ASN A 58 -2.57 4.36 -15.51
N HIS A 59 -1.92 3.89 -16.57
CA HIS A 59 -0.57 4.29 -16.90
C HIS A 59 -0.66 5.50 -17.82
N SER A 60 -0.54 6.70 -17.25
CA SER A 60 -0.56 7.93 -18.04
C SER A 60 0.75 8.14 -18.80
N ALA A 61 0.67 8.76 -19.96
CA ALA A 61 1.83 9.31 -20.63
C ALA A 61 2.50 10.40 -19.76
N LEU A 62 3.77 10.73 -20.05
CA LEU A 62 4.52 11.76 -19.29
C LEU A 62 3.82 13.13 -19.23
N THR A 63 2.96 13.41 -20.22
CA THR A 63 2.25 14.67 -20.39
C THR A 63 0.87 14.72 -19.74
N GLU A 64 0.34 13.57 -19.28
CA GLU A 64 -0.99 13.46 -18.72
C GLU A 64 -0.96 12.79 -17.36
N PHE A 65 -1.29 13.54 -16.31
CA PHE A 65 -1.40 12.99 -14.96
C PHE A 65 -2.80 12.42 -14.72
N LYS A 66 -2.87 11.13 -14.37
CA LYS A 66 -4.09 10.45 -13.94
C LYS A 66 -3.86 9.88 -12.54
N PRO A 67 -4.47 10.46 -11.49
CA PRO A 67 -4.28 9.97 -10.13
C PRO A 67 -4.93 8.60 -9.95
N SER A 68 -4.33 7.76 -9.09
CA SER A 68 -4.99 6.57 -8.56
C SER A 68 -6.13 6.95 -7.63
N THR A 69 -7.24 6.24 -7.68
CA THR A 69 -8.44 6.51 -6.86
C THR A 69 -8.45 5.72 -5.55
N VAL A 70 -7.60 4.72 -5.38
CA VAL A 70 -7.63 3.76 -4.26
C VAL A 70 -7.66 4.45 -2.89
N SER A 71 -6.78 5.44 -2.66
CA SER A 71 -6.77 6.15 -1.37
C SER A 71 -8.04 6.96 -1.13
N LYS A 72 -8.62 7.55 -2.19
CA LYS A 72 -9.90 8.26 -2.12
C LYS A 72 -11.03 7.29 -1.75
N GLU A 73 -11.07 6.12 -2.37
CA GLU A 73 -12.08 5.09 -2.12
C GLU A 73 -12.03 4.56 -0.68
N LEU A 74 -10.82 4.43 -0.09
CA LEU A 74 -10.68 4.13 1.34
C LEU A 74 -11.28 5.22 2.24
N VAL A 75 -11.06 6.50 1.90
CA VAL A 75 -11.62 7.62 2.65
C VAL A 75 -13.15 7.65 2.52
N GLU A 76 -13.69 7.42 1.32
CA GLU A 76 -15.14 7.34 1.08
C GLU A 76 -15.77 6.20 1.88
N ARG A 77 -15.11 5.03 1.91
CA ARG A 77 -15.56 3.90 2.73
C ARG A 77 -15.57 4.24 4.22
N TYR A 78 -14.47 4.81 4.73
CA TYR A 78 -14.40 5.23 6.13
C TYR A 78 -15.51 6.24 6.47
N ASN A 79 -15.75 7.22 5.63
CA ASN A 79 -16.81 8.21 5.85
C ASN A 79 -18.20 7.58 5.93
N ALA A 80 -18.42 6.49 5.17
CA ALA A 80 -19.69 5.78 5.18
C ALA A 80 -19.85 4.82 6.38
N THR A 81 -18.76 4.22 6.87
CA THR A 81 -18.82 3.14 7.89
C THR A 81 -18.25 3.56 9.25
N GLN A 82 -17.40 4.58 9.30
CA GLN A 82 -16.60 4.98 10.47
C GLN A 82 -15.68 3.86 10.99
N GLN A 83 -15.36 2.89 10.13
CA GLN A 83 -14.51 1.74 10.47
C GLN A 83 -13.15 1.86 9.79
N PRO A 84 -12.03 1.51 10.48
CA PRO A 84 -10.74 1.35 9.83
C PRO A 84 -10.85 0.32 8.71
N CYS A 85 -10.06 0.50 7.66
CA CYS A 85 -10.12 -0.39 6.52
C CYS A 85 -8.76 -0.58 5.83
N ALA A 86 -8.62 -1.70 5.15
CA ALA A 86 -7.43 -2.05 4.39
C ALA A 86 -7.80 -2.32 2.92
N SER A 87 -6.93 -1.90 2.01
CA SER A 87 -7.02 -2.33 0.61
C SER A 87 -6.58 -3.77 0.47
N VAL A 88 -7.30 -4.51 -0.34
CA VAL A 88 -7.12 -5.94 -0.57
C VAL A 88 -7.07 -6.21 -2.07
N TYR A 89 -6.14 -7.08 -2.48
CA TYR A 89 -5.94 -7.45 -3.88
C TYR A 89 -5.86 -8.96 -4.05
N ASP A 90 -6.46 -9.50 -5.10
CA ASP A 90 -6.35 -10.93 -5.43
C ASP A 90 -4.99 -11.21 -6.08
N VAL A 91 -4.12 -11.91 -5.37
CA VAL A 91 -2.77 -12.25 -5.84
C VAL A 91 -2.67 -13.61 -6.50
N GLY A 92 -3.72 -14.42 -6.43
CA GLY A 92 -3.68 -15.83 -6.80
C GLY A 92 -2.92 -16.69 -5.82
N ILE A 93 -3.18 -17.99 -5.86
CA ILE A 93 -2.67 -18.96 -4.86
C ILE A 93 -1.14 -19.08 -4.83
N ASP A 94 -0.47 -18.88 -5.96
CA ASP A 94 0.99 -19.02 -6.08
C ASP A 94 1.77 -17.93 -5.35
N ARG A 95 1.12 -16.80 -5.01
CA ARG A 95 1.75 -15.63 -4.42
C ARG A 95 1.38 -15.40 -2.95
N VAL A 96 0.50 -16.18 -2.37
CA VAL A 96 0.00 -15.98 -1.00
C VAL A 96 1.10 -16.00 0.06
N SER A 97 2.17 -16.76 -0.16
CA SER A 97 3.29 -16.88 0.78
C SER A 97 4.14 -15.60 0.92
N ASN A 98 3.91 -14.59 0.10
CA ASN A 98 4.64 -13.32 0.16
C ASN A 98 3.95 -12.26 1.03
N TYR A 99 2.66 -12.44 1.35
CA TYR A 99 1.80 -11.38 1.87
C TYR A 99 0.99 -11.80 3.10
N GLY A 100 0.47 -10.82 3.81
CA GLY A 100 -0.63 -11.03 4.76
C GLY A 100 -1.92 -11.32 4.00
N ILE A 101 -2.48 -12.51 4.16
CA ILE A 101 -3.67 -12.99 3.47
C ILE A 101 -4.89 -12.89 4.37
N VAL A 102 -6.00 -12.40 3.82
CA VAL A 102 -7.23 -12.15 4.56
C VAL A 102 -8.41 -12.91 3.98
N SER A 103 -9.34 -13.37 4.84
CA SER A 103 -10.69 -13.72 4.42
C SER A 103 -11.61 -12.54 4.65
N MET A 104 -12.66 -12.45 3.84
CA MET A 104 -13.64 -11.37 3.92
C MET A 104 -15.06 -11.94 3.91
N GLN A 105 -15.93 -11.29 4.69
CA GLN A 105 -17.37 -11.52 4.65
C GLN A 105 -18.11 -10.18 4.78
N ASP A 106 -19.07 -9.94 3.90
CA ASP A 106 -19.91 -8.73 3.90
C ASP A 106 -19.11 -7.41 3.94
N GLY A 107 -17.94 -7.40 3.27
CA GLY A 107 -17.05 -6.26 3.22
C GLY A 107 -16.18 -6.04 4.46
N SER A 108 -16.17 -6.97 5.42
CA SER A 108 -15.32 -6.95 6.61
C SER A 108 -14.25 -8.05 6.52
N ILE A 109 -13.06 -7.79 7.06
CA ILE A 109 -12.00 -8.79 7.19
C ILE A 109 -12.31 -9.67 8.41
N THR A 110 -12.38 -10.98 8.20
CA THR A 110 -12.75 -11.98 9.21
C THR A 110 -11.60 -12.88 9.63
N SER A 111 -10.54 -12.97 8.84
CA SER A 111 -9.30 -13.65 9.22
C SER A 111 -8.09 -12.97 8.57
N LEU A 112 -6.92 -13.14 9.20
CA LEU A 112 -5.66 -12.57 8.73
C LEU A 112 -4.51 -13.48 9.12
N VAL A 113 -3.81 -14.02 8.10
CA VAL A 113 -2.67 -14.93 8.25
C VAL A 113 -1.47 -14.34 7.52
N GLU A 114 -0.38 -14.16 8.24
CA GLU A 114 0.86 -13.61 7.66
C GLU A 114 1.64 -14.70 6.93
N LYS A 115 1.89 -14.48 5.65
CA LYS A 115 2.71 -15.33 4.76
C LYS A 115 2.39 -16.83 4.89
N PRO A 116 1.12 -17.23 4.71
CA PRO A 116 0.74 -18.64 4.83
C PRO A 116 1.38 -19.48 3.72
N THR A 117 1.46 -20.79 3.92
CA THR A 117 1.65 -21.69 2.77
C THR A 117 0.42 -21.69 1.89
N SER A 118 0.53 -22.13 0.63
CA SER A 118 -0.63 -22.23 -0.25
C SER A 118 -1.72 -23.18 0.29
N ALA A 119 -1.33 -24.17 1.11
CA ALA A 119 -2.27 -25.10 1.74
C ALA A 119 -3.02 -24.48 2.94
N ASP A 120 -2.39 -23.53 3.63
CA ASP A 120 -2.92 -22.90 4.85
C ASP A 120 -3.54 -21.52 4.57
N ALA A 121 -3.44 -21.02 3.33
CA ALA A 121 -3.97 -19.73 2.96
C ALA A 121 -5.51 -19.70 3.06
N PRO A 122 -6.09 -18.77 3.85
CA PRO A 122 -7.54 -18.72 4.00
C PRO A 122 -8.26 -18.21 2.74
N SER A 123 -7.53 -17.63 1.80
CA SER A 123 -7.99 -17.12 0.52
C SER A 123 -6.80 -16.75 -0.38
N THR A 124 -7.07 -16.04 -1.50
CA THR A 124 -6.04 -15.43 -2.36
C THR A 124 -5.93 -13.91 -2.20
N PHE A 125 -6.64 -13.33 -1.23
CA PHE A 125 -6.73 -11.89 -1.05
C PHE A 125 -5.63 -11.38 -0.11
N ALA A 126 -4.73 -10.56 -0.64
CA ALA A 126 -3.58 -9.99 0.07
C ALA A 126 -3.81 -8.54 0.49
N LEU A 127 -3.28 -8.15 1.63
CA LEU A 127 -3.15 -6.74 2.03
C LEU A 127 -2.13 -6.04 1.12
N CYS A 128 -2.48 -4.89 0.55
CA CYS A 128 -1.68 -4.23 -0.47
C CYS A 128 -1.18 -2.82 -0.09
N GLY A 129 -0.78 -2.64 1.15
CA GLY A 129 -0.02 -1.47 1.60
C GLY A 129 -0.76 -0.13 1.57
N ARG A 130 -2.10 -0.15 1.59
CA ARG A 130 -2.94 1.04 1.72
C ARG A 130 -3.96 0.78 2.82
N TYR A 131 -3.93 1.63 3.83
CA TYR A 131 -4.79 1.48 5.01
C TYR A 131 -5.39 2.82 5.38
N LEU A 132 -6.60 2.80 5.91
CA LEU A 132 -7.15 3.90 6.68
C LEU A 132 -7.31 3.45 8.12
N TYR A 133 -6.61 4.10 9.01
CA TYR A 133 -6.60 3.80 10.44
C TYR A 133 -7.52 4.72 11.22
N ALA A 134 -8.10 4.19 12.28
CA ALA A 134 -9.01 4.92 13.16
C ALA A 134 -8.26 5.87 14.12
N ALA A 135 -8.99 6.75 14.76
CA ALA A 135 -8.43 7.77 15.66
C ALA A 135 -7.72 7.19 16.90
N ASP A 136 -8.12 6.00 17.33
CA ASP A 136 -7.56 5.28 18.49
C ASP A 136 -6.23 4.55 18.21
N THR A 137 -5.72 4.63 16.98
CA THR A 137 -4.50 3.94 16.54
C THR A 137 -3.33 4.14 17.49
N PHE A 138 -3.07 5.37 17.92
CA PHE A 138 -1.91 5.67 18.76
C PHE A 138 -2.09 5.14 20.19
N ASP A 139 -3.29 5.19 20.72
CA ASP A 139 -3.62 4.65 22.05
C ASP A 139 -3.48 3.12 22.04
N LEU A 140 -3.83 2.45 20.95
CA LEU A 140 -3.64 1.02 20.76
C LEU A 140 -2.16 0.66 20.62
N LEU A 141 -1.40 1.42 19.80
CA LEU A 141 0.03 1.17 19.63
C LEU A 141 0.82 1.35 20.92
N GLU A 142 0.43 2.26 21.80
CA GLU A 142 1.04 2.43 23.13
C GLU A 142 0.79 1.25 24.08
N GLN A 143 -0.24 0.46 23.84
CA GLN A 143 -0.55 -0.75 24.62
C GLN A 143 0.27 -1.97 24.18
N TYR A 144 0.85 -1.94 22.97
CA TYR A 144 1.62 -3.05 22.45
C TYR A 144 3.10 -2.91 22.85
N SER A 145 3.67 -3.97 23.38
CA SER A 145 5.06 -4.02 23.79
C SER A 145 5.95 -4.56 22.68
N VAL A 146 7.02 -3.83 22.35
CA VAL A 146 8.09 -4.34 21.47
C VAL A 146 8.76 -5.57 22.07
N GLU A 147 8.80 -5.66 23.41
CA GLU A 147 9.38 -6.79 24.14
C GLU A 147 8.57 -8.07 23.96
N GLU A 148 7.25 -7.96 23.84
CA GLU A 148 6.34 -9.11 23.66
C GLU A 148 6.32 -9.60 22.21
N TYR A 149 6.39 -8.69 21.23
CA TYR A 149 6.21 -9.01 19.81
C TYR A 149 7.51 -8.94 18.98
N GLY A 150 8.65 -8.57 19.59
CA GLY A 150 9.93 -8.38 18.91
C GLY A 150 10.02 -7.11 18.07
N GLU A 151 8.92 -6.70 17.45
CA GLU A 151 8.74 -5.47 16.69
C GLU A 151 7.34 -4.92 16.93
N LEU A 152 7.17 -3.59 16.94
CA LEU A 152 5.86 -2.96 16.98
C LEU A 152 5.19 -3.09 15.61
N GLN A 153 4.48 -4.17 15.39
CA GLN A 153 3.89 -4.52 14.13
C GLN A 153 2.50 -3.88 13.96
N SER A 154 2.30 -3.19 12.84
CA SER A 154 0.97 -2.63 12.51
C SER A 154 -0.09 -3.70 12.26
N ILE A 155 0.32 -4.95 12.02
CA ILE A 155 -0.60 -6.08 11.83
C ILE A 155 -1.43 -6.36 13.09
N GLU A 156 -0.90 -6.08 14.28
CA GLU A 156 -1.66 -6.25 15.52
C GLU A 156 -2.82 -5.26 15.65
N LEU A 157 -2.68 -4.04 15.09
CA LEU A 157 -3.80 -3.10 14.95
C LEU A 157 -4.91 -3.70 14.08
N LEU A 158 -4.55 -4.26 12.93
CA LEU A 158 -5.52 -4.87 12.03
C LEU A 158 -6.21 -6.06 12.71
N ARG A 159 -5.45 -6.89 13.44
CA ARG A 159 -6.00 -8.00 14.22
C ARG A 159 -6.92 -7.54 15.35
N HIS A 160 -6.60 -6.42 15.99
CA HIS A 160 -7.44 -5.84 17.04
C HIS A 160 -8.81 -5.46 16.48
N TRP A 161 -8.87 -4.62 15.44
CA TRP A 161 -10.14 -4.22 14.83
C TRP A 161 -10.87 -5.39 14.17
N MET A 162 -10.15 -6.35 13.58
CA MET A 162 -10.74 -7.57 13.02
C MET A 162 -11.48 -8.39 14.11
N ARG A 163 -10.86 -8.58 15.29
CA ARG A 163 -11.48 -9.32 16.40
C ARG A 163 -12.75 -8.65 16.93
N GLN A 164 -12.84 -7.34 16.80
CA GLN A 164 -14.03 -6.55 17.16
C GLN A 164 -15.09 -6.54 16.04
N GLY A 165 -14.78 -7.06 14.87
CA GLY A 165 -15.67 -7.01 13.71
C GLY A 165 -15.71 -5.63 13.05
N GLU A 166 -14.71 -4.78 13.29
CA GLU A 166 -14.65 -3.38 12.86
C GLU A 166 -13.68 -3.14 11.69
N LEU A 167 -12.92 -4.15 11.25
CA LEU A 167 -11.97 -3.99 10.16
C LEU A 167 -12.63 -4.18 8.79
N GLY A 168 -12.80 -3.11 8.05
CA GLY A 168 -13.33 -3.11 6.70
C GLY A 168 -12.29 -3.58 5.65
N ALA A 169 -12.78 -4.24 4.60
CA ALA A 169 -12.00 -4.58 3.42
C ALA A 169 -12.42 -3.71 2.23
N HIS A 170 -11.46 -3.12 1.54
CA HIS A 170 -11.66 -2.51 0.23
C HIS A 170 -10.99 -3.37 -0.84
N LEU A 171 -11.78 -4.24 -1.47
CA LEU A 171 -11.30 -5.09 -2.56
C LEU A 171 -11.07 -4.24 -3.80
N LEU A 172 -9.84 -4.23 -4.30
CA LEU A 172 -9.47 -3.49 -5.49
C LEU A 172 -10.03 -4.14 -6.74
N ASP A 173 -10.47 -3.31 -7.67
CA ASP A 173 -10.90 -3.76 -9.00
C ASP A 173 -9.74 -4.38 -9.78
N ALA A 174 -10.05 -5.36 -10.64
CA ALA A 174 -9.05 -6.05 -11.48
C ALA A 174 -8.31 -5.11 -12.46
N SER A 175 -8.83 -3.91 -12.72
CA SER A 175 -8.14 -2.89 -13.53
C SER A 175 -7.01 -2.17 -12.78
N VAL A 176 -6.95 -2.31 -11.45
CA VAL A 176 -5.86 -1.75 -10.64
C VAL A 176 -4.61 -2.62 -10.82
N ALA A 177 -3.52 -2.03 -11.27
CA ALA A 177 -2.21 -2.67 -11.22
C ALA A 177 -1.57 -2.38 -9.85
N TRP A 178 -1.15 -3.45 -9.18
CA TRP A 178 -0.38 -3.37 -7.95
C TRP A 178 1.06 -3.80 -8.18
N TYR A 179 1.99 -2.92 -7.84
CA TYR A 179 3.42 -3.18 -7.87
C TYR A 179 3.97 -3.11 -6.44
N ASP A 180 4.51 -4.24 -5.98
CA ASP A 180 5.22 -4.34 -4.71
C ASP A 180 6.73 -4.24 -4.95
N SER A 181 7.27 -3.03 -4.82
CA SER A 181 8.70 -2.77 -5.07
C SER A 181 9.60 -3.25 -3.92
N GLY A 182 9.05 -3.76 -2.83
CA GLY A 182 9.80 -4.37 -1.72
C GLY A 182 10.50 -5.67 -2.12
N LEU A 183 10.01 -6.36 -3.18
CA LEU A 183 10.61 -7.56 -3.74
C LEU A 183 11.43 -7.22 -4.99
N PRO A 184 12.75 -7.59 -5.08
CA PRO A 184 13.62 -7.19 -6.20
C PRO A 184 13.08 -7.56 -7.58
N LEU A 185 12.52 -8.76 -7.73
CA LEU A 185 11.93 -9.22 -8.99
C LEU A 185 10.66 -8.43 -9.34
N GLU A 186 9.79 -8.17 -8.38
CA GLU A 186 8.57 -7.40 -8.60
C GLU A 186 8.90 -5.93 -8.91
N TRP A 187 9.95 -5.39 -8.29
CA TRP A 187 10.47 -4.06 -8.66
C TRP A 187 10.92 -4.00 -10.13
N LEU A 188 11.68 -4.98 -10.61
CA LEU A 188 12.09 -5.07 -12.01
C LEU A 188 10.90 -5.21 -12.95
N LYS A 189 9.94 -6.08 -12.61
CA LYS A 189 8.71 -6.26 -13.39
C LYS A 189 7.92 -4.96 -13.47
N SER A 190 7.82 -4.20 -12.38
CA SER A 190 7.10 -2.93 -12.36
C SER A 190 7.72 -1.90 -13.32
N GLN A 191 9.05 -1.83 -13.37
CA GLN A 191 9.76 -0.92 -14.31
C GLN A 191 9.47 -1.30 -15.76
N ILE A 192 9.57 -2.59 -16.10
CA ILE A 192 9.34 -3.10 -17.46
C ILE A 192 7.87 -2.90 -17.85
N ASP A 193 6.93 -3.32 -17.00
CA ASP A 193 5.49 -3.21 -17.30
C ASP A 193 5.07 -1.73 -17.49
N HIS A 194 5.55 -0.85 -16.61
CA HIS A 194 5.28 0.57 -16.73
C HIS A 194 5.86 1.17 -18.02
N ALA A 195 7.08 0.79 -18.40
CA ALA A 195 7.72 1.25 -19.63
C ALA A 195 7.01 0.70 -20.88
N LEU A 196 6.56 -0.57 -20.86
CA LEU A 196 5.82 -1.18 -21.97
C LEU A 196 4.43 -0.55 -22.21
N ARG A 197 3.88 0.13 -21.22
CA ARG A 197 2.59 0.85 -21.32
C ARG A 197 2.76 2.31 -21.76
N ARG A 198 4.00 2.80 -21.90
CA ARG A 198 4.31 4.16 -22.35
C ARG A 198 4.60 4.19 -23.84
N PRO A 199 3.84 4.96 -24.63
CA PRO A 199 4.04 5.03 -26.09
C PRO A 199 5.47 5.42 -26.49
N GLU A 200 6.14 6.24 -25.66
CA GLU A 200 7.49 6.78 -25.95
C GLU A 200 8.58 5.71 -26.00
N TYR A 201 8.41 4.59 -25.23
CA TYR A 201 9.45 3.54 -25.18
C TYR A 201 8.95 2.14 -25.53
N ALA A 202 7.63 1.93 -25.55
CA ALA A 202 7.05 0.59 -25.65
C ALA A 202 7.59 -0.23 -26.83
N GLN A 203 7.70 0.40 -28.00
CA GLN A 203 8.17 -0.28 -29.21
C GLN A 203 9.64 -0.68 -29.11
N GLN A 204 10.50 0.25 -28.69
CA GLN A 204 11.95 0.00 -28.57
C GLN A 204 12.25 -1.04 -27.48
N LEU A 205 11.51 -0.97 -26.36
CA LEU A 205 11.70 -1.91 -25.27
C LEU A 205 11.25 -3.33 -25.65
N ARG A 206 10.14 -3.49 -26.38
CA ARG A 206 9.71 -4.80 -26.88
C ARG A 206 10.75 -5.40 -27.81
N GLN A 207 11.21 -4.65 -28.80
CA GLN A 207 12.25 -5.11 -29.71
C GLN A 207 13.51 -5.53 -28.94
N TRP A 208 13.95 -4.73 -27.97
CA TRP A 208 15.12 -5.04 -27.15
C TRP A 208 14.97 -6.30 -26.30
N LEU A 209 13.74 -6.56 -25.78
CA LEU A 209 13.43 -7.79 -25.04
C LEU A 209 13.43 -9.00 -25.97
N ASP A 210 12.76 -8.90 -27.13
CA ASP A 210 12.68 -9.99 -28.13
C ASP A 210 14.07 -10.46 -28.56
N GLU A 211 15.00 -9.53 -28.84
CA GLU A 211 16.40 -9.83 -29.21
C GLU A 211 17.20 -10.58 -28.13
N ARG A 212 16.69 -10.74 -26.90
CA ARG A 212 17.36 -11.38 -25.76
C ARG A 212 16.67 -12.63 -25.25
N MET A 213 15.50 -12.91 -25.77
CA MET A 213 14.74 -14.10 -25.38
C MET A 213 14.90 -15.25 -26.39
N ASP A 214 15.57 -15.01 -27.53
CA ASP A 214 16.06 -15.99 -28.50
C ASP A 214 17.46 -16.49 -28.07
#